data_93610546ce4bfd69bb545d106193ccc5
#
_entry.id   93610546ce4bfd69bb545d106193ccc5
#
_cell.length_a   1.000
_cell.length_b   1.000
_cell.length_c   1.000
_cell.angle_alpha   90.00
_cell.angle_beta   90.00
_cell.angle_gamma   90.00
#
_symmetry.space_group_name_H-M   'P 1'
#
loop_
_entity.id
_entity.type
_entity.pdbx_description
1 polymer ?
#
loop_
_entity_poly.entity_id
_entity_poly.type
_entity_poly.pdbx_seq_one_letter_code
_entity_poly.pdbx_strand_id
1 'polypeptide(L)'
;MEGRGVFGSKIAIVLATAGSAVGLGNVWRFPFMTGQNGGAAFILVYFGCVLLLGIPGMVSEFLIGRYAQSNSAHAYASMGHRRWRFIGYLGILTSTIILGFYAVVAGWCLQYLFASVAGKLNGDAAYVINYFKSFSSDPFWPCLWAVIFVLITHVVVSRGVKRGIERASKLLMPLLLLLLVMIVIASCLLPGAEKGIAFLLKPDFSKVSANVFLEALGQAFFSLSLGTACLCTYASYFKRDTHLLGAATQIALLDSGIAILAGLMIFPAAFSVGVQPDSGPSLIFITLPNVFQQAFVEMPEVGYVISIMFYALLVFAALTSTISMHEIGTVFFHEELNISRQRAAWILTSVCALLSVFCSLSVGAYSGLQLFGMPLMEFCDFLTAQLMLPAGAFLTSIMLGWFVSKSLVKDEFTNQGTVSLVFFRVWHFTIRFIVPLCILLIFLHQFGIL
;
A
#
# COMPACT_ATOMS: atom_id res chain seq x y z
N MET A 1 30.37 13.44 3.39
CA MET A 1 29.02 12.86 3.27
C MET A 1 28.04 13.95 3.63
N GLU A 2 27.17 14.36 2.71
CA GLU A 2 26.03 15.21 3.10
C GLU A 2 25.23 14.47 4.18
N GLY A 3 24.89 15.19 5.26
CA GLY A 3 24.17 14.61 6.38
C GLY A 3 22.86 13.95 5.92
N ARG A 4 22.52 12.75 6.43
CA ARG A 4 21.28 12.04 6.10
C ARG A 4 20.08 12.95 6.30
N GLY A 5 19.17 13.01 5.32
CA GLY A 5 17.95 13.81 5.39
C GLY A 5 17.11 13.40 6.60
N VAL A 6 16.55 14.38 7.31
CA VAL A 6 15.65 14.16 8.45
C VAL A 6 14.33 14.88 8.13
N PHE A 7 13.20 14.26 8.48
CA PHE A 7 11.89 14.92 8.35
C PHE A 7 11.80 16.18 9.21
N GLY A 8 11.25 17.25 8.63
CA GLY A 8 11.23 18.56 9.27
C GLY A 8 10.25 18.68 10.45
N SER A 9 9.19 17.87 10.51
CA SER A 9 8.15 17.96 11.55
C SER A 9 7.50 16.61 11.82
N LYS A 10 6.81 16.49 12.98
CA LYS A 10 6.01 15.28 13.32
C LYS A 10 4.90 15.04 12.28
N ILE A 11 4.26 16.10 11.80
CA ILE A 11 3.23 15.98 10.75
C ILE A 11 3.84 15.43 9.44
N ALA A 12 5.05 15.87 9.08
CA ALA A 12 5.75 15.34 7.91
C ALA A 12 6.04 13.84 8.03
N ILE A 13 6.45 13.37 9.20
CA ILE A 13 6.65 11.95 9.50
C ILE A 13 5.35 11.17 9.26
N VAL A 14 4.25 11.63 9.88
CA VAL A 14 2.96 10.94 9.78
C VAL A 14 2.45 10.93 8.34
N LEU A 15 2.44 12.09 7.65
CA LEU A 15 1.93 12.18 6.28
C LEU A 15 2.78 11.40 5.27
N ALA A 16 4.12 11.43 5.40
CA ALA A 16 4.99 10.68 4.49
C ALA A 16 4.87 9.18 4.72
N THR A 17 4.84 8.74 5.99
CA THR A 17 4.75 7.31 6.31
C THR A 17 3.33 6.78 6.09
N ALA A 18 2.27 7.56 6.40
CA ALA A 18 0.90 7.20 6.03
C ALA A 18 0.73 7.14 4.51
N GLY A 19 1.34 8.07 3.76
CA GLY A 19 1.33 8.02 2.30
C GLY A 19 2.03 6.80 1.70
N SER A 20 2.91 6.14 2.45
CA SER A 20 3.49 4.86 2.01
C SER A 20 2.54 3.68 2.23
N ALA A 21 1.68 3.75 3.24
CA ALA A 21 0.67 2.75 3.53
C ALA A 21 -0.58 2.97 2.67
N VAL A 22 -1.07 4.21 2.62
CA VAL A 22 -2.24 4.61 1.81
C VAL A 22 -1.92 4.55 0.32
N GLY A 23 -2.53 3.60 -0.37
CA GLY A 23 -2.31 3.38 -1.79
C GLY A 23 -3.55 2.80 -2.49
N LEU A 24 -3.34 2.21 -3.65
CA LEU A 24 -4.40 1.48 -4.36
C LEU A 24 -4.97 0.33 -3.52
N GLY A 25 -4.19 -0.20 -2.57
CA GLY A 25 -4.65 -1.22 -1.64
C GLY A 25 -5.86 -0.81 -0.82
N ASN A 26 -5.92 0.44 -0.36
CA ASN A 26 -7.06 0.97 0.42
C ASN A 26 -8.27 1.26 -0.46
N VAL A 27 -8.05 1.73 -1.70
CA VAL A 27 -9.13 2.17 -2.58
C VAL A 27 -9.68 1.03 -3.41
N TRP A 28 -8.92 -0.02 -3.63
CA TRP A 28 -9.31 -1.15 -4.46
C TRP A 28 -9.37 -2.46 -3.67
N ARG A 29 -8.20 -2.93 -3.13
CA ARG A 29 -8.12 -4.26 -2.52
C ARG A 29 -8.99 -4.37 -1.27
N PHE A 30 -8.98 -3.36 -0.42
CA PHE A 30 -9.78 -3.38 0.80
C PHE A 30 -11.29 -3.42 0.53
N PRO A 31 -11.89 -2.57 -0.34
CA PRO A 31 -13.29 -2.71 -0.72
C PRO A 31 -13.61 -4.07 -1.36
N PHE A 32 -12.76 -4.58 -2.25
CA PHE A 32 -12.92 -5.91 -2.82
C PHE A 32 -12.97 -6.99 -1.75
N MET A 33 -11.98 -7.05 -0.84
CA MET A 33 -11.95 -8.01 0.26
C MET A 33 -13.15 -7.85 1.20
N THR A 34 -13.58 -6.63 1.46
CA THR A 34 -14.77 -6.32 2.27
C THR A 34 -16.04 -6.85 1.61
N GLY A 35 -16.16 -6.68 0.30
CA GLY A 35 -17.28 -7.19 -0.50
C GLY A 35 -17.40 -8.70 -0.45
N GLN A 36 -16.28 -9.41 -0.62
CA GLN A 36 -16.20 -10.87 -0.61
C GLN A 36 -16.45 -11.48 0.78
N ASN A 37 -16.08 -10.78 1.85
CA ASN A 37 -16.00 -11.32 3.20
C ASN A 37 -17.08 -10.81 4.16
N GLY A 38 -18.22 -10.33 3.65
CA GLY A 38 -19.38 -10.03 4.48
C GLY A 38 -19.38 -8.63 5.12
N GLY A 39 -18.70 -7.64 4.50
CA GLY A 39 -18.90 -6.23 4.83
C GLY A 39 -18.37 -5.84 6.22
N ALA A 40 -19.25 -5.30 7.04
CA ALA A 40 -18.89 -4.76 8.37
C ALA A 40 -18.23 -5.79 9.29
N ALA A 41 -18.58 -7.07 9.20
CA ALA A 41 -17.95 -8.12 10.01
C ALA A 41 -16.48 -8.30 9.67
N PHE A 42 -16.14 -8.31 8.39
CA PHE A 42 -14.74 -8.32 7.92
C PHE A 42 -13.98 -7.09 8.42
N ILE A 43 -14.59 -5.89 8.35
CA ILE A 43 -13.97 -4.64 8.81
C ILE A 43 -13.60 -4.72 10.29
N LEU A 44 -14.47 -5.27 11.14
CA LEU A 44 -14.18 -5.43 12.57
C LEU A 44 -13.03 -6.40 12.82
N VAL A 45 -12.99 -7.53 12.11
CA VAL A 45 -11.87 -8.50 12.18
C VAL A 45 -10.58 -7.84 11.70
N TYR A 46 -10.63 -7.11 10.59
CA TYR A 46 -9.49 -6.37 10.05
C TYR A 46 -8.94 -5.36 11.08
N PHE A 47 -9.79 -4.57 11.74
CA PHE A 47 -9.36 -3.67 12.80
C PHE A 47 -8.69 -4.41 13.96
N GLY A 48 -9.24 -5.54 14.36
CA GLY A 48 -8.60 -6.41 15.35
C GLY A 48 -7.17 -6.82 14.93
N CYS A 49 -7.01 -7.23 13.67
CA CYS A 49 -5.71 -7.58 13.10
C CYS A 49 -4.75 -6.38 13.03
N VAL A 50 -5.23 -5.19 12.65
CA VAL A 50 -4.43 -3.95 12.63
C VAL A 50 -3.92 -3.61 14.03
N LEU A 51 -4.78 -3.68 15.05
CA LEU A 51 -4.42 -3.36 16.43
C LEU A 51 -3.45 -4.39 17.03
N LEU A 52 -3.72 -5.68 16.82
CA LEU A 52 -2.97 -6.76 17.49
C LEU A 52 -1.66 -7.11 16.76
N LEU A 53 -1.60 -6.91 15.46
CA LEU A 53 -0.47 -7.35 14.64
C LEU A 53 0.13 -6.21 13.81
N GLY A 54 -0.71 -5.38 13.21
CA GLY A 54 -0.30 -4.28 12.36
C GLY A 54 0.54 -3.26 13.12
N ILE A 55 0.00 -2.67 14.19
CA ILE A 55 0.71 -1.66 14.99
C ILE A 55 2.00 -2.24 15.61
N PRO A 56 2.00 -3.42 16.24
CA PRO A 56 3.24 -4.04 16.72
C PRO A 56 4.27 -4.28 15.63
N GLY A 57 3.85 -4.73 14.44
CA GLY A 57 4.73 -4.92 13.29
C GLY A 57 5.36 -3.60 12.83
N MET A 58 4.57 -2.52 12.70
CA MET A 58 5.05 -1.18 12.34
C MET A 58 6.08 -0.66 13.34
N VAL A 59 5.80 -0.80 14.65
CA VAL A 59 6.74 -0.40 15.71
C VAL A 59 8.05 -1.16 15.59
N SER A 60 8.02 -2.43 15.22
CA SER A 60 9.21 -3.25 15.01
C SER A 60 10.12 -2.69 13.91
N GLU A 61 9.56 -2.38 12.75
CA GLU A 61 10.32 -1.79 11.65
C GLU A 61 10.78 -0.36 11.98
N PHE A 62 9.94 0.43 12.65
CA PHE A 62 10.32 1.78 13.10
C PHE A 62 11.48 1.74 14.08
N LEU A 63 11.47 0.80 15.00
CA LEU A 63 12.54 0.62 15.98
C LEU A 63 13.88 0.35 15.27
N ILE A 64 13.89 -0.57 14.32
CA ILE A 64 15.09 -0.93 13.55
C ILE A 64 15.61 0.28 12.76
N GLY A 65 14.73 0.96 12.02
CA GLY A 65 15.09 2.09 11.18
C GLY A 65 15.59 3.29 11.97
N ARG A 66 14.89 3.67 13.06
CA ARG A 66 15.28 4.80 13.92
C ARG A 66 16.60 4.53 14.66
N TYR A 67 16.80 3.30 15.14
CA TYR A 67 18.05 2.91 15.80
C TYR A 67 19.24 3.06 14.86
N ALA A 68 19.12 2.49 13.68
CA ALA A 68 20.26 2.37 12.75
C ALA A 68 20.55 3.63 11.95
N GLN A 69 19.53 4.40 11.58
CA GLN A 69 19.65 5.58 10.71
C GLN A 69 20.46 5.29 9.43
N SER A 70 20.24 4.12 8.82
CA SER A 70 20.93 3.64 7.60
C SER A 70 19.93 2.96 6.67
N ASN A 71 20.35 2.55 5.47
CA ASN A 71 19.51 1.73 4.61
C ASN A 71 19.09 0.43 5.31
N SER A 72 18.01 -0.18 4.86
CA SER A 72 17.41 -1.34 5.53
C SER A 72 18.37 -2.50 5.72
N ALA A 73 19.24 -2.80 4.75
CA ALA A 73 20.20 -3.90 4.87
C ALA A 73 21.19 -3.67 6.03
N HIS A 74 21.73 -2.46 6.17
CA HIS A 74 22.56 -2.07 7.29
C HIS A 74 21.78 -1.96 8.60
N ALA A 75 20.53 -1.48 8.53
CA ALA A 75 19.68 -1.33 9.71
C ALA A 75 19.45 -2.66 10.40
N TYR A 76 19.08 -3.70 9.68
CA TYR A 76 18.90 -5.04 10.25
C TYR A 76 20.21 -5.61 10.79
N ALA A 77 21.34 -5.39 10.11
CA ALA A 77 22.65 -5.84 10.57
C ALA A 77 23.09 -5.18 11.89
N SER A 78 22.72 -3.92 12.12
CA SER A 78 23.10 -3.15 13.31
C SER A 78 22.41 -3.63 14.60
N MET A 79 21.31 -4.39 14.49
CA MET A 79 20.53 -4.89 15.62
C MET A 79 21.18 -6.08 16.36
N GLY A 80 22.35 -6.54 15.93
CA GLY A 80 23.09 -7.58 16.65
C GLY A 80 24.06 -8.39 15.81
N HIS A 81 23.59 -9.06 14.77
CA HIS A 81 24.42 -9.90 13.93
C HIS A 81 24.38 -9.48 12.46
N ARG A 82 25.54 -9.37 11.81
CA ARG A 82 25.69 -9.05 10.38
C ARG A 82 24.86 -9.96 9.47
N ARG A 83 24.56 -11.18 9.90
CA ARG A 83 23.72 -12.14 9.15
C ARG A 83 22.30 -11.65 8.90
N TRP A 84 21.73 -10.84 9.80
CA TRP A 84 20.35 -10.31 9.64
C TRP A 84 20.19 -9.33 8.47
N ARG A 85 21.28 -8.94 7.84
CA ARG A 85 21.29 -8.11 6.63
C ARG A 85 20.42 -8.65 5.52
N PHE A 86 20.24 -9.99 5.45
CA PHE A 86 19.40 -10.62 4.43
C PHE A 86 17.93 -10.24 4.52
N ILE A 87 17.39 -9.92 5.71
CA ILE A 87 16.01 -9.44 5.86
C ILE A 87 15.85 -8.08 5.19
N GLY A 88 16.82 -7.18 5.36
CA GLY A 88 16.83 -5.90 4.67
C GLY A 88 16.92 -6.06 3.15
N TYR A 89 17.76 -6.97 2.65
CA TYR A 89 17.80 -7.28 1.21
C TYR A 89 16.49 -7.85 0.69
N LEU A 90 15.85 -8.75 1.46
CA LEU A 90 14.53 -9.29 1.11
C LEU A 90 13.51 -8.16 0.95
N GLY A 91 13.44 -7.23 1.92
CA GLY A 91 12.52 -6.09 1.85
C GLY A 91 12.79 -5.15 0.68
N ILE A 92 14.07 -4.86 0.38
CA ILE A 92 14.47 -4.03 -0.77
C ILE A 92 14.07 -4.70 -2.09
N LEU A 93 14.32 -6.01 -2.22
CA LEU A 93 13.93 -6.78 -3.40
C LEU A 93 12.41 -6.81 -3.55
N THR A 94 11.69 -7.08 -2.46
CA THR A 94 10.22 -7.07 -2.42
C THR A 94 9.67 -5.74 -2.93
N SER A 95 10.15 -4.63 -2.37
CA SER A 95 9.70 -3.28 -2.77
C SER A 95 10.04 -2.95 -4.23
N THR A 96 11.17 -3.43 -4.74
CA THR A 96 11.58 -3.22 -6.13
C THR A 96 10.67 -3.99 -7.10
N ILE A 97 10.33 -5.24 -6.77
CA ILE A 97 9.41 -6.06 -7.57
C ILE A 97 8.00 -5.45 -7.54
N ILE A 98 7.52 -5.06 -6.34
CA ILE A 98 6.21 -4.41 -6.20
C ILE A 98 6.17 -3.14 -7.05
N LEU A 99 7.16 -2.25 -6.95
CA LEU A 99 7.20 -1.02 -7.74
C LEU A 99 7.12 -1.31 -9.24
N GLY A 100 7.76 -2.38 -9.73
CA GLY A 100 7.73 -2.77 -11.13
C GLY A 100 6.33 -3.08 -11.64
N PHE A 101 5.59 -3.97 -10.99
CA PHE A 101 4.23 -4.32 -11.47
C PHE A 101 3.18 -3.29 -11.03
N TYR A 102 3.34 -2.66 -9.88
CA TYR A 102 2.44 -1.61 -9.40
C TYR A 102 2.44 -0.39 -10.32
N ALA A 103 3.58 -0.06 -10.93
CA ALA A 103 3.69 1.02 -11.91
C ALA A 103 2.83 0.79 -13.15
N VAL A 104 2.51 -0.45 -13.51
CA VAL A 104 1.57 -0.77 -14.60
C VAL A 104 0.17 -0.28 -14.26
N VAL A 105 -0.35 -0.69 -13.09
CA VAL A 105 -1.68 -0.28 -12.62
C VAL A 105 -1.74 1.23 -12.38
N ALA A 106 -0.69 1.81 -11.82
CA ALA A 106 -0.57 3.26 -11.62
C ALA A 106 -0.57 4.03 -12.96
N GLY A 107 0.09 3.48 -13.98
CA GLY A 107 0.05 4.00 -15.34
C GLY A 107 -1.35 3.93 -15.95
N TRP A 108 -2.09 2.84 -15.70
CA TRP A 108 -3.49 2.73 -16.11
C TRP A 108 -4.37 3.79 -15.43
N CYS A 109 -4.17 4.05 -14.13
CA CYS A 109 -4.87 5.13 -13.43
C CYS A 109 -4.58 6.50 -14.05
N LEU A 110 -3.33 6.76 -14.44
CA LEU A 110 -2.93 8.01 -15.09
C LEU A 110 -3.59 8.14 -16.47
N GLN A 111 -3.60 7.08 -17.28
CA GLN A 111 -4.29 7.04 -18.56
C GLN A 111 -5.79 7.29 -18.40
N TYR A 112 -6.44 6.66 -17.41
CA TYR A 112 -7.86 6.83 -17.15
C TYR A 112 -8.20 8.25 -16.64
N LEU A 113 -7.30 8.91 -15.92
CA LEU A 113 -7.43 10.32 -15.59
C LEU A 113 -7.50 11.19 -16.87
N PHE A 114 -6.57 10.96 -17.80
CA PHE A 114 -6.60 11.66 -19.09
C PHE A 114 -7.85 11.32 -19.93
N ALA A 115 -8.26 10.07 -19.94
CA ALA A 115 -9.47 9.62 -20.62
C ALA A 115 -10.74 10.25 -20.01
N SER A 116 -10.81 10.38 -18.67
CA SER A 116 -11.90 11.07 -17.99
C SER A 116 -11.96 12.55 -18.38
N VAL A 117 -10.83 13.25 -18.31
CA VAL A 117 -10.75 14.67 -18.71
C VAL A 117 -11.14 14.86 -20.17
N ALA A 118 -10.78 13.92 -21.05
CA ALA A 118 -11.13 13.93 -22.46
C ALA A 118 -12.58 13.47 -22.76
N GLY A 119 -13.38 13.09 -21.76
CA GLY A 119 -14.74 12.58 -21.92
C GLY A 119 -14.83 11.19 -22.59
N LYS A 120 -13.72 10.46 -22.70
CA LYS A 120 -13.65 9.17 -23.40
C LYS A 120 -14.21 7.99 -22.60
N LEU A 121 -14.57 8.18 -21.35
CA LEU A 121 -15.17 7.13 -20.52
C LEU A 121 -16.71 7.21 -20.50
N ASN A 122 -17.31 8.12 -21.27
CA ASN A 122 -18.73 8.27 -21.39
C ASN A 122 -19.26 7.30 -22.48
N GLY A 123 -19.91 6.22 -22.05
CA GLY A 123 -20.46 5.19 -22.94
C GLY A 123 -21.22 4.14 -22.15
N ASP A 124 -21.84 3.19 -22.82
CA ASP A 124 -22.51 2.06 -22.17
C ASP A 124 -21.49 1.07 -21.57
N ALA A 125 -22.01 0.09 -20.81
CA ALA A 125 -21.18 -0.91 -20.15
C ALA A 125 -20.29 -1.69 -21.14
N ALA A 126 -20.81 -1.98 -22.33
CA ALA A 126 -20.07 -2.69 -23.37
C ALA A 126 -18.89 -1.83 -23.91
N TYR A 127 -19.13 -0.54 -24.08
CA TYR A 127 -18.08 0.41 -24.49
C TYR A 127 -16.95 0.46 -23.46
N VAL A 128 -17.26 0.60 -22.17
CA VAL A 128 -16.24 0.69 -21.09
C VAL A 128 -15.43 -0.60 -21.00
N ILE A 129 -16.07 -1.77 -21.13
CA ILE A 129 -15.39 -3.07 -21.16
C ILE A 129 -14.44 -3.13 -22.37
N ASN A 130 -14.91 -2.76 -23.55
CA ASN A 130 -14.11 -2.79 -24.77
C ASN A 130 -12.97 -1.77 -24.72
N TYR A 131 -13.19 -0.60 -24.13
CA TYR A 131 -12.17 0.42 -23.92
C TYR A 131 -11.02 -0.13 -23.06
N PHE A 132 -11.34 -0.76 -21.92
CA PHE A 132 -10.33 -1.38 -21.07
C PHE A 132 -9.58 -2.51 -21.76
N LYS A 133 -10.30 -3.43 -22.41
CA LYS A 133 -9.69 -4.55 -23.15
C LYS A 133 -8.77 -4.06 -24.26
N SER A 134 -9.22 -3.11 -25.07
CA SER A 134 -8.42 -2.53 -26.15
C SER A 134 -7.16 -1.83 -25.61
N PHE A 135 -7.29 -1.07 -24.54
CA PHE A 135 -6.15 -0.40 -23.91
C PHE A 135 -5.17 -1.39 -23.26
N SER A 136 -5.67 -2.32 -22.43
CA SER A 136 -4.80 -3.24 -21.68
C SER A 136 -4.08 -4.26 -22.59
N SER A 137 -4.64 -4.56 -23.77
CA SER A 137 -4.05 -5.47 -24.77
C SER A 137 -3.09 -4.77 -25.73
N ASP A 138 -3.04 -3.44 -25.73
CA ASP A 138 -2.12 -2.69 -26.59
C ASP A 138 -0.68 -2.84 -26.09
N PRO A 139 0.29 -3.20 -26.97
CA PRO A 139 1.67 -3.41 -26.53
C PRO A 139 2.43 -2.12 -26.19
N PHE A 140 1.97 -0.97 -26.65
CA PHE A 140 2.70 0.30 -26.52
C PHE A 140 2.14 1.20 -25.41
N TRP A 141 0.83 1.49 -25.44
CA TRP A 141 0.25 2.51 -24.56
C TRP A 141 0.34 2.18 -23.08
N PRO A 142 0.01 0.97 -22.59
CA PRO A 142 0.15 0.64 -21.18
C PRO A 142 1.60 0.70 -20.70
N CYS A 143 2.56 0.26 -21.54
CA CYS A 143 3.98 0.36 -21.25
C CYS A 143 4.44 1.81 -21.13
N LEU A 144 4.01 2.66 -22.06
CA LEU A 144 4.34 4.10 -22.05
C LEU A 144 3.86 4.78 -20.76
N TRP A 145 2.58 4.55 -20.38
CA TRP A 145 2.00 5.13 -19.18
C TRP A 145 2.68 4.62 -17.89
N ALA A 146 3.05 3.35 -17.85
CA ALA A 146 3.80 2.77 -16.72
C ALA A 146 5.18 3.44 -16.58
N VAL A 147 5.92 3.59 -17.68
CA VAL A 147 7.23 4.27 -17.69
C VAL A 147 7.10 5.73 -17.30
N ILE A 148 6.09 6.46 -17.82
CA ILE A 148 5.81 7.84 -17.44
C ILE A 148 5.56 7.93 -15.92
N PHE A 149 4.79 7.00 -15.34
CA PHE A 149 4.52 6.99 -13.91
C PHE A 149 5.78 6.77 -13.07
N VAL A 150 6.65 5.83 -13.47
CA VAL A 150 7.95 5.63 -12.83
C VAL A 150 8.84 6.88 -12.92
N LEU A 151 8.83 7.58 -14.07
CA LEU A 151 9.56 8.83 -14.24
C LEU A 151 9.02 9.96 -13.36
N ILE A 152 7.70 10.09 -13.19
CA ILE A 152 7.09 11.05 -12.25
C ILE A 152 7.58 10.76 -10.82
N THR A 153 7.57 9.48 -10.43
CA THR A 153 8.10 9.02 -9.13
C THR A 153 9.58 9.38 -8.97
N HIS A 154 10.39 9.12 -10.00
CA HIS A 154 11.83 9.47 -10.03
C HIS A 154 12.07 10.96 -9.77
N VAL A 155 11.31 11.84 -10.43
CA VAL A 155 11.46 13.31 -10.27
C VAL A 155 11.23 13.74 -8.82
N VAL A 156 10.32 13.10 -8.11
CA VAL A 156 10.09 13.39 -6.68
C VAL A 156 11.22 12.85 -5.83
N VAL A 157 11.61 11.58 -6.00
CA VAL A 157 12.59 10.92 -5.14
C VAL A 157 14.00 11.49 -5.34
N SER A 158 14.38 11.80 -6.58
CA SER A 158 15.69 12.40 -6.89
C SER A 158 15.97 13.74 -6.19
N ARG A 159 14.91 14.48 -5.82
CA ARG A 159 14.99 15.74 -5.06
C ARG A 159 15.29 15.55 -3.57
N GLY A 160 15.33 14.32 -3.09
CA GLY A 160 15.65 13.95 -1.71
C GLY A 160 14.47 14.00 -0.75
N VAL A 161 14.74 13.66 0.51
CA VAL A 161 13.69 13.46 1.53
C VAL A 161 12.91 14.75 1.78
N LYS A 162 13.58 15.84 2.11
CA LYS A 162 12.92 17.08 2.54
C LYS A 162 12.26 17.86 1.40
N ARG A 163 12.96 18.00 0.27
CA ARG A 163 12.48 18.79 -0.89
C ARG A 163 11.61 17.99 -1.86
N GLY A 164 11.73 16.67 -1.86
CA GLY A 164 10.96 15.76 -2.70
C GLY A 164 9.86 15.08 -1.91
N ILE A 165 10.19 14.05 -1.14
CA ILE A 165 9.23 13.15 -0.48
C ILE A 165 8.32 13.91 0.50
N GLU A 166 8.91 14.64 1.46
CA GLU A 166 8.13 15.38 2.46
C GLU A 166 7.18 16.42 1.82
N ARG A 167 7.69 17.19 0.82
CA ARG A 167 6.87 18.19 0.14
C ARG A 167 5.75 17.56 -0.67
N ALA A 168 6.03 16.45 -1.38
CA ALA A 168 5.02 15.72 -2.13
C ALA A 168 3.95 15.15 -1.19
N SER A 169 4.34 14.49 -0.09
CA SER A 169 3.39 13.92 0.86
C SER A 169 2.52 14.97 1.55
N LYS A 170 3.09 16.13 1.91
CA LYS A 170 2.33 17.25 2.48
C LYS A 170 1.29 17.85 1.53
N LEU A 171 1.48 17.74 0.23
CA LEU A 171 0.53 18.18 -0.78
C LEU A 171 -0.47 17.09 -1.14
N LEU A 172 0.04 15.89 -1.46
CA LEU A 172 -0.78 14.80 -2.02
C LEU A 172 -1.74 14.19 -1.00
N MET A 173 -1.31 14.00 0.25
CA MET A 173 -2.14 13.35 1.26
C MET A 173 -3.40 14.16 1.65
N PRO A 174 -3.30 15.46 1.96
CA PRO A 174 -4.51 16.28 2.21
C PRO A 174 -5.41 16.39 0.98
N LEU A 175 -4.82 16.49 -0.23
CA LEU A 175 -5.60 16.57 -1.46
C LEU A 175 -6.32 15.25 -1.75
N LEU A 176 -5.66 14.11 -1.55
CA LEU A 176 -6.26 12.79 -1.63
C LEU A 176 -7.45 12.66 -0.67
N LEU A 177 -7.27 13.06 0.60
CA LEU A 177 -8.34 13.00 1.59
C LEU A 177 -9.52 13.91 1.23
N LEU A 178 -9.25 15.12 0.72
CA LEU A 178 -10.27 16.05 0.26
C LEU A 178 -11.09 15.44 -0.88
N LEU A 179 -10.43 14.91 -1.92
CA LEU A 179 -11.11 14.26 -3.04
C LEU A 179 -11.94 13.06 -2.58
N LEU A 180 -11.36 12.23 -1.70
CA LEU A 180 -12.05 11.07 -1.16
C LEU A 180 -13.33 11.46 -0.42
N VAL A 181 -13.26 12.45 0.48
CA VAL A 181 -14.43 12.94 1.24
C VAL A 181 -15.50 13.51 0.32
N MET A 182 -15.10 14.27 -0.71
CA MET A 182 -16.07 14.82 -1.68
C MET A 182 -16.82 13.72 -2.44
N ILE A 183 -16.10 12.68 -2.90
CA ILE A 183 -16.73 11.56 -3.61
C ILE A 183 -17.60 10.73 -2.64
N VAL A 184 -17.16 10.52 -1.38
CA VAL A 184 -17.95 9.84 -0.35
C VAL A 184 -19.29 10.57 -0.12
N ILE A 185 -19.26 11.88 0.02
CA ILE A 185 -20.48 12.68 0.18
C ILE A 185 -21.41 12.48 -1.02
N ALA A 186 -20.88 12.60 -2.25
CA ALA A 186 -21.67 12.40 -3.46
C ALA A 186 -22.27 10.98 -3.52
N SER A 187 -21.50 9.94 -3.20
CA SER A 187 -21.96 8.55 -3.20
C SER A 187 -23.03 8.28 -2.13
N CYS A 188 -22.88 8.83 -0.93
CA CYS A 188 -23.83 8.63 0.17
C CYS A 188 -25.16 9.38 -0.03
N LEU A 189 -25.20 10.39 -0.88
CA LEU A 189 -26.41 11.15 -1.21
C LEU A 189 -27.24 10.51 -2.33
N LEU A 190 -26.77 9.43 -2.96
CA LEU A 190 -27.48 8.74 -4.03
C LEU A 190 -28.75 8.01 -3.49
N PRO A 191 -29.84 7.96 -4.26
CA PRO A 191 -30.99 7.14 -3.93
C PRO A 191 -30.60 5.66 -3.81
N GLY A 192 -30.95 5.01 -2.69
CA GLY A 192 -30.61 3.60 -2.44
C GLY A 192 -29.22 3.38 -1.82
N ALA A 193 -28.47 4.44 -1.54
CA ALA A 193 -27.14 4.39 -0.90
C ALA A 193 -27.18 3.75 0.49
N GLU A 194 -28.32 3.81 1.19
CA GLU A 194 -28.50 3.26 2.53
C GLU A 194 -28.18 1.76 2.64
N LYS A 195 -28.39 1.00 1.56
CA LYS A 195 -28.04 -0.43 1.50
C LYS A 195 -26.53 -0.64 1.57
N GLY A 196 -25.76 0.15 0.82
CA GLY A 196 -24.30 0.12 0.85
C GLY A 196 -23.72 0.59 2.18
N ILE A 197 -24.32 1.63 2.78
CA ILE A 197 -23.93 2.12 4.11
C ILE A 197 -24.24 1.04 5.17
N ALA A 198 -25.42 0.41 5.10
CA ALA A 198 -25.77 -0.68 6.00
C ALA A 198 -24.84 -1.87 5.88
N PHE A 199 -24.43 -2.23 4.67
CA PHE A 199 -23.46 -3.30 4.42
C PHE A 199 -22.11 -3.05 5.10
N LEU A 200 -21.66 -1.80 5.14
CA LEU A 200 -20.38 -1.42 5.77
C LEU A 200 -20.48 -1.21 7.28
N LEU A 201 -21.65 -0.89 7.83
CA LEU A 201 -21.79 -0.48 9.23
C LEU A 201 -22.59 -1.47 10.10
N LYS A 202 -23.34 -2.40 9.50
CA LYS A 202 -24.12 -3.42 10.23
C LYS A 202 -23.43 -4.78 10.12
N PRO A 203 -22.70 -5.23 11.16
CA PRO A 203 -21.97 -6.48 11.10
C PRO A 203 -22.90 -7.69 11.16
N ASP A 204 -22.67 -8.63 10.26
CA ASP A 204 -23.29 -9.95 10.25
C ASP A 204 -22.23 -11.00 10.62
N PHE A 205 -22.14 -11.34 11.90
CA PHE A 205 -21.16 -12.29 12.40
C PHE A 205 -21.38 -13.73 11.92
N SER A 206 -22.54 -14.06 11.34
CA SER A 206 -22.79 -15.39 10.76
C SER A 206 -21.89 -15.67 9.56
N LYS A 207 -21.34 -14.64 8.94
CA LYS A 207 -20.41 -14.71 7.80
C LYS A 207 -18.94 -14.81 8.20
N VAL A 208 -18.61 -14.67 9.49
CA VAL A 208 -17.23 -14.75 9.95
C VAL A 208 -16.79 -16.22 10.03
N SER A 209 -15.84 -16.59 9.21
CA SER A 209 -15.19 -17.88 9.17
C SER A 209 -13.68 -17.77 9.47
N ALA A 210 -13.00 -18.89 9.61
CA ALA A 210 -11.54 -18.90 9.72
C ALA A 210 -10.86 -18.25 8.51
N ASN A 211 -11.42 -18.46 7.30
CA ASN A 211 -10.91 -17.84 6.07
C ASN A 211 -11.02 -16.31 6.13
N VAL A 212 -12.17 -15.76 6.57
CA VAL A 212 -12.35 -14.30 6.74
C VAL A 212 -11.31 -13.72 7.68
N PHE A 213 -10.98 -14.43 8.76
CA PHE A 213 -9.93 -13.99 9.68
C PHE A 213 -8.54 -13.98 9.00
N LEU A 214 -8.19 -15.03 8.26
CA LEU A 214 -6.89 -15.12 7.57
C LEU A 214 -6.76 -14.08 6.45
N GLU A 215 -7.83 -13.82 5.72
CA GLU A 215 -7.86 -12.79 4.69
C GLU A 215 -7.78 -11.37 5.28
N ALA A 216 -8.48 -11.11 6.39
CA ALA A 216 -8.38 -9.84 7.11
C ALA A 216 -6.96 -9.62 7.67
N LEU A 217 -6.33 -10.67 8.14
CA LEU A 217 -4.96 -10.66 8.62
C LEU A 217 -3.97 -10.35 7.49
N GLY A 218 -4.10 -11.04 6.35
CA GLY A 218 -3.31 -10.76 5.15
C GLY A 218 -3.50 -9.33 4.63
N GLN A 219 -4.75 -8.85 4.64
CA GLN A 219 -5.07 -7.47 4.25
C GLN A 219 -4.42 -6.45 5.20
N ALA A 220 -4.37 -6.70 6.52
CA ALA A 220 -3.71 -5.81 7.47
C ALA A 220 -2.20 -5.72 7.23
N PHE A 221 -1.53 -6.83 6.93
CA PHE A 221 -0.10 -6.84 6.58
C PHE A 221 0.17 -6.08 5.29
N PHE A 222 -0.66 -6.29 4.28
CA PHE A 222 -0.52 -5.63 2.98
C PHE A 222 -0.76 -4.13 3.09
N SER A 223 -1.87 -3.70 3.71
CA SER A 223 -2.25 -2.29 3.83
C SER A 223 -1.19 -1.47 4.56
N LEU A 224 -0.64 -2.00 5.64
CA LEU A 224 0.39 -1.32 6.43
C LEU A 224 1.82 -1.48 5.88
N SER A 225 1.98 -2.08 4.70
CA SER A 225 3.27 -2.29 4.02
C SER A 225 4.33 -3.00 4.89
N LEU A 226 3.90 -3.94 5.74
CA LEU A 226 4.80 -4.69 6.61
C LEU A 226 5.67 -5.67 5.79
N GLY A 227 6.94 -5.78 6.15
CA GLY A 227 7.89 -6.65 5.46
C GLY A 227 8.52 -6.07 4.19
N THR A 228 8.10 -4.87 3.77
CA THR A 228 8.67 -4.18 2.60
C THR A 228 9.98 -3.47 2.87
N ALA A 229 10.44 -3.38 4.12
CA ALA A 229 11.48 -2.46 4.57
C ALA A 229 11.15 -0.95 4.37
N CYS A 230 9.93 -0.61 3.97
CA CYS A 230 9.50 0.77 3.76
C CYS A 230 9.46 1.53 5.07
N LEU A 231 8.81 0.96 6.07
CA LEU A 231 8.68 1.58 7.40
C LEU A 231 10.04 1.72 8.08
N CYS A 232 10.93 0.73 7.92
CA CYS A 232 12.31 0.78 8.39
C CYS A 232 13.09 1.91 7.70
N THR A 233 12.98 2.04 6.38
CA THR A 233 13.65 3.10 5.61
C THR A 233 13.15 4.49 6.05
N TYR A 234 11.83 4.69 6.19
CA TYR A 234 11.28 5.97 6.61
C TYR A 234 11.61 6.30 8.06
N ALA A 235 11.59 5.30 8.94
CA ALA A 235 12.00 5.49 10.33
C ALA A 235 13.49 5.86 10.48
N SER A 236 14.32 5.53 9.51
CA SER A 236 15.72 5.97 9.51
C SER A 236 15.88 7.48 9.33
N TYR A 237 14.82 8.19 8.93
CA TYR A 237 14.72 9.65 8.85
C TYR A 237 14.03 10.27 10.06
N PHE A 238 13.59 9.47 11.04
CA PHE A 238 12.97 9.96 12.27
C PHE A 238 14.03 10.58 13.18
N LYS A 239 13.58 11.55 13.97
CA LYS A 239 14.37 12.07 15.07
C LYS A 239 14.43 11.02 16.21
N ARG A 240 15.49 11.04 17.00
CA ARG A 240 15.69 10.13 18.12
C ARG A 240 14.58 10.21 19.18
N ASP A 241 13.96 11.37 19.33
CA ASP A 241 12.88 11.65 20.27
C ASP A 241 11.48 11.30 19.74
N THR A 242 11.36 10.76 18.53
CA THR A 242 10.07 10.39 17.93
C THR A 242 9.44 9.24 18.71
N HIS A 243 8.20 9.42 19.15
CA HIS A 243 7.43 8.41 19.87
C HIS A 243 6.90 7.33 18.90
N LEU A 244 7.56 6.17 18.84
CA LEU A 244 7.29 5.14 17.81
C LEU A 244 5.87 4.57 17.88
N LEU A 245 5.39 4.22 19.08
CA LEU A 245 4.04 3.69 19.26
C LEU A 245 2.97 4.70 18.85
N GLY A 246 3.15 5.97 19.23
CA GLY A 246 2.22 7.03 18.83
C GLY A 246 2.20 7.27 17.32
N ALA A 247 3.38 7.25 16.67
CA ALA A 247 3.47 7.37 15.22
C ALA A 247 2.79 6.18 14.51
N ALA A 248 3.07 4.94 14.95
CA ALA A 248 2.46 3.74 14.38
C ALA A 248 0.93 3.75 14.52
N THR A 249 0.42 4.12 15.69
CA THR A 249 -1.03 4.21 15.93
C THR A 249 -1.69 5.27 15.03
N GLN A 250 -1.11 6.46 14.90
CA GLN A 250 -1.64 7.52 14.04
C GLN A 250 -1.66 7.10 12.58
N ILE A 251 -0.61 6.45 12.09
CA ILE A 251 -0.52 5.99 10.71
C ILE A 251 -1.53 4.85 10.45
N ALA A 252 -1.63 3.88 11.35
CA ALA A 252 -2.60 2.79 11.23
C ALA A 252 -4.05 3.28 11.25
N LEU A 253 -4.37 4.28 12.08
CA LEU A 253 -5.71 4.89 12.12
C LEU A 253 -6.01 5.68 10.83
N LEU A 254 -5.03 6.42 10.29
CA LEU A 254 -5.19 7.13 9.02
C LEU A 254 -5.40 6.14 7.85
N ASP A 255 -4.58 5.11 7.77
CA ASP A 255 -4.68 4.07 6.74
C ASP A 255 -6.03 3.38 6.78
N SER A 256 -6.43 2.86 7.94
CA SER A 256 -7.71 2.18 8.12
C SER A 256 -8.90 3.13 7.92
N GLY A 257 -8.80 4.38 8.35
CA GLY A 257 -9.83 5.40 8.13
C GLY A 257 -10.05 5.69 6.65
N ILE A 258 -8.97 5.80 5.87
CA ILE A 258 -9.04 5.99 4.41
C ILE A 258 -9.61 4.75 3.73
N ALA A 259 -9.27 3.54 4.18
CA ALA A 259 -9.84 2.31 3.67
C ALA A 259 -11.37 2.23 3.87
N ILE A 260 -11.87 2.65 5.03
CA ILE A 260 -13.33 2.73 5.30
C ILE A 260 -13.98 3.80 4.43
N LEU A 261 -13.38 4.98 4.31
CA LEU A 261 -13.89 6.04 3.44
C LEU A 261 -13.94 5.57 1.98
N ALA A 262 -12.96 4.79 1.53
CA ALA A 262 -12.98 4.19 0.20
C ALA A 262 -14.13 3.17 0.06
N GLY A 263 -14.43 2.39 1.09
CA GLY A 263 -15.64 1.57 1.15
C GLY A 263 -16.91 2.42 1.04
N LEU A 264 -17.02 3.51 1.81
CA LEU A 264 -18.14 4.45 1.74
C LEU A 264 -18.24 5.19 0.40
N MET A 265 -17.17 5.33 -0.34
CA MET A 265 -17.17 5.84 -1.70
C MET A 265 -17.77 4.82 -2.69
N ILE A 266 -17.43 3.54 -2.54
CA ILE A 266 -17.72 2.50 -3.54
C ILE A 266 -19.07 1.82 -3.30
N PHE A 267 -19.32 1.33 -2.06
CA PHE A 267 -20.51 0.50 -1.79
C PHE A 267 -21.83 1.25 -1.94
N PRO A 268 -21.99 2.50 -1.44
CA PRO A 268 -23.24 3.23 -1.64
C PRO A 268 -23.54 3.47 -3.12
N ALA A 269 -22.54 3.86 -3.91
CA ALA A 269 -22.70 4.07 -5.35
C ALA A 269 -23.01 2.77 -6.10
N ALA A 270 -22.30 1.67 -5.81
CA ALA A 270 -22.54 0.38 -6.46
C ALA A 270 -23.92 -0.19 -6.15
N PHE A 271 -24.34 -0.16 -4.88
CA PHE A 271 -25.64 -0.67 -4.46
C PHE A 271 -26.80 0.19 -4.96
N SER A 272 -26.61 1.51 -5.17
CA SER A 272 -27.63 2.39 -5.74
C SER A 272 -28.04 1.98 -7.16
N VAL A 273 -27.14 1.38 -7.92
CA VAL A 273 -27.37 0.89 -9.29
C VAL A 273 -27.48 -0.64 -9.36
N GLY A 274 -27.55 -1.32 -8.22
CA GLY A 274 -27.71 -2.78 -8.15
C GLY A 274 -26.49 -3.60 -8.55
N VAL A 275 -25.28 -3.00 -8.57
CA VAL A 275 -24.02 -3.68 -8.89
C VAL A 275 -23.37 -4.20 -7.61
N GLN A 276 -22.88 -5.44 -7.65
CA GLN A 276 -22.08 -6.02 -6.57
C GLN A 276 -20.59 -5.70 -6.83
N PRO A 277 -19.87 -5.05 -5.90
CA PRO A 277 -18.48 -4.70 -6.07
C PRO A 277 -17.55 -5.88 -5.70
N ASP A 278 -17.62 -6.95 -6.49
CA ASP A 278 -16.94 -8.23 -6.24
C ASP A 278 -15.83 -8.57 -7.25
N SER A 279 -15.56 -7.68 -8.18
CA SER A 279 -14.65 -7.95 -9.31
C SER A 279 -13.29 -7.27 -9.11
N GLY A 280 -12.25 -7.99 -8.76
CA GLY A 280 -10.81 -7.66 -8.72
C GLY A 280 -10.35 -6.31 -9.33
N PRO A 281 -9.26 -6.25 -10.12
CA PRO A 281 -8.81 -5.02 -10.80
C PRO A 281 -9.85 -4.39 -11.72
N SER A 282 -10.75 -5.20 -12.29
CA SER A 282 -11.87 -4.73 -13.11
C SER A 282 -12.81 -3.78 -12.36
N LEU A 283 -12.85 -3.84 -11.03
CA LEU A 283 -13.64 -2.92 -10.21
C LEU A 283 -13.31 -1.46 -10.54
N ILE A 284 -12.05 -1.09 -10.62
CA ILE A 284 -11.62 0.30 -10.83
C ILE A 284 -11.81 0.74 -12.29
N PHE A 285 -11.53 -0.14 -13.24
CA PHE A 285 -11.43 0.26 -14.66
C PHE A 285 -12.66 -0.08 -15.49
N ILE A 286 -13.52 -0.96 -14.99
CA ILE A 286 -14.75 -1.37 -15.67
C ILE A 286 -15.98 -1.04 -14.84
N THR A 287 -16.05 -1.54 -13.60
CA THR A 287 -17.26 -1.44 -12.78
C THR A 287 -17.55 -0.01 -12.33
N LEU A 288 -16.56 0.67 -11.72
CA LEU A 288 -16.78 2.00 -11.18
C LEU A 288 -17.06 3.08 -12.24
N PRO A 289 -16.44 3.13 -13.41
CA PRO A 289 -16.87 4.04 -14.49
C PRO A 289 -18.35 3.86 -14.86
N ASN A 290 -18.81 2.61 -14.97
CA ASN A 290 -20.22 2.30 -15.25
C ASN A 290 -21.14 2.71 -14.09
N VAL A 291 -20.73 2.44 -12.85
CA VAL A 291 -21.47 2.84 -11.66
C VAL A 291 -21.65 4.36 -11.61
N PHE A 292 -20.59 5.13 -11.83
CA PHE A 292 -20.67 6.60 -11.81
C PHE A 292 -21.58 7.14 -12.90
N GLN A 293 -21.55 6.58 -14.11
CA GLN A 293 -22.45 6.99 -15.18
C GLN A 293 -23.90 6.67 -14.87
N GLN A 294 -24.19 5.49 -14.33
CA GLN A 294 -25.56 5.10 -14.00
C GLN A 294 -26.10 5.85 -12.77
N ALA A 295 -25.25 6.02 -11.73
CA ALA A 295 -25.63 6.68 -10.50
C ALA A 295 -25.93 8.17 -10.68
N PHE A 296 -25.28 8.82 -11.64
CA PHE A 296 -25.45 10.24 -11.94
C PHE A 296 -26.10 10.49 -13.30
N VAL A 297 -26.93 9.57 -13.79
CA VAL A 297 -27.61 9.68 -15.11
C VAL A 297 -28.46 10.95 -15.23
N GLU A 298 -29.08 11.39 -14.13
CA GLU A 298 -29.87 12.63 -14.09
C GLU A 298 -29.00 13.90 -14.00
N MET A 299 -27.73 13.76 -13.66
CA MET A 299 -26.75 14.84 -13.50
C MET A 299 -25.41 14.47 -14.17
N PRO A 300 -25.36 14.38 -15.51
CA PRO A 300 -24.18 13.85 -16.23
C PRO A 300 -22.90 14.66 -15.97
N GLU A 301 -23.02 15.97 -15.74
CA GLU A 301 -21.88 16.85 -15.41
C GLU A 301 -21.26 16.48 -14.06
N VAL A 302 -22.10 16.11 -13.07
CA VAL A 302 -21.62 15.65 -11.75
C VAL A 302 -20.89 14.31 -11.90
N GLY A 303 -21.45 13.36 -12.65
CA GLY A 303 -20.80 12.09 -12.95
C GLY A 303 -19.47 12.25 -13.65
N TYR A 304 -19.37 13.18 -14.59
CA TYR A 304 -18.12 13.53 -15.27
C TYR A 304 -17.05 14.07 -14.30
N VAL A 305 -17.43 15.03 -13.45
CA VAL A 305 -16.51 15.60 -12.45
C VAL A 305 -16.08 14.54 -11.44
N ILE A 306 -16.99 13.69 -10.96
CA ILE A 306 -16.68 12.60 -10.04
C ILE A 306 -15.71 11.59 -10.66
N SER A 307 -15.86 11.26 -11.93
CA SER A 307 -14.94 10.38 -12.64
C SER A 307 -13.51 10.96 -12.66
N ILE A 308 -13.36 12.25 -12.97
CA ILE A 308 -12.07 12.95 -12.94
C ILE A 308 -11.47 12.92 -11.52
N MET A 309 -12.27 13.28 -10.52
CA MET A 309 -11.84 13.30 -9.12
C MET A 309 -11.39 11.93 -8.64
N PHE A 310 -12.11 10.87 -9.02
CA PHE A 310 -11.80 9.50 -8.68
C PHE A 310 -10.44 9.05 -9.24
N TYR A 311 -10.20 9.26 -10.54
CA TYR A 311 -8.91 8.88 -11.13
C TYR A 311 -7.76 9.78 -10.66
N ALA A 312 -8.00 11.06 -10.37
CA ALA A 312 -7.01 11.92 -9.72
C ALA A 312 -6.64 11.39 -8.32
N LEU A 313 -7.64 10.97 -7.53
CA LEU A 313 -7.45 10.33 -6.22
C LEU A 313 -6.59 9.06 -6.35
N LEU A 314 -6.87 8.19 -7.32
CA LEU A 314 -6.09 6.97 -7.57
C LEU A 314 -4.65 7.28 -7.95
N VAL A 315 -4.41 8.28 -8.81
CA VAL A 315 -3.08 8.73 -9.20
C VAL A 315 -2.30 9.24 -7.99
N PHE A 316 -2.93 10.02 -7.10
CA PHE A 316 -2.27 10.52 -5.89
C PHE A 316 -1.96 9.38 -4.91
N ALA A 317 -2.89 8.46 -4.70
CA ALA A 317 -2.68 7.27 -3.87
C ALA A 317 -1.55 6.38 -4.42
N ALA A 318 -1.53 6.15 -5.72
CA ALA A 318 -0.46 5.39 -6.36
C ALA A 318 0.90 6.11 -6.24
N LEU A 319 0.93 7.43 -6.44
CA LEU A 319 2.17 8.19 -6.41
C LEU A 319 2.82 8.24 -5.02
N THR A 320 2.02 8.38 -3.95
CA THR A 320 2.56 8.36 -2.58
C THR A 320 3.21 7.03 -2.24
N SER A 321 2.61 5.91 -2.66
CA SER A 321 3.15 4.57 -2.46
C SER A 321 4.39 4.29 -3.33
N THR A 322 4.38 4.69 -4.61
CA THR A 322 5.55 4.48 -5.49
C THR A 322 6.77 5.32 -5.06
N ILE A 323 6.56 6.53 -4.54
CA ILE A 323 7.62 7.36 -3.96
C ILE A 323 8.33 6.60 -2.83
N SER A 324 7.59 5.97 -1.94
CA SER A 324 8.16 5.24 -0.81
C SER A 324 8.93 3.99 -1.25
N MET A 325 8.35 3.19 -2.14
CA MET A 325 9.01 2.01 -2.69
C MET A 325 10.29 2.37 -3.47
N HIS A 326 10.25 3.44 -4.25
CA HIS A 326 11.41 3.94 -4.98
C HIS A 326 12.51 4.46 -4.04
N GLU A 327 12.13 5.10 -2.92
CA GLU A 327 13.11 5.60 -1.94
C GLU A 327 13.92 4.46 -1.32
N ILE A 328 13.31 3.33 -1.01
CA ILE A 328 13.98 2.17 -0.40
C ILE A 328 15.19 1.73 -1.24
N GLY A 329 14.98 1.48 -2.52
CA GLY A 329 16.03 1.08 -3.43
C GLY A 329 17.04 2.19 -3.73
N THR A 330 16.57 3.45 -3.82
CA THR A 330 17.44 4.61 -4.05
C THR A 330 18.44 4.77 -2.92
N VAL A 331 17.99 4.73 -1.66
CA VAL A 331 18.88 4.84 -0.50
C VAL A 331 19.84 3.66 -0.41
N PHE A 332 19.36 2.46 -0.70
CA PHE A 332 20.19 1.28 -0.75
C PHE A 332 21.35 1.45 -1.75
N PHE A 333 21.06 1.75 -3.01
CA PHE A 333 22.11 1.94 -4.01
C PHE A 333 23.03 3.12 -3.71
N HIS A 334 22.48 4.21 -3.16
CA HIS A 334 23.25 5.39 -2.77
C HIS A 334 24.30 5.04 -1.70
N GLU A 335 23.91 4.32 -0.64
CA GLU A 335 24.77 3.99 0.49
C GLU A 335 25.71 2.80 0.21
N GLU A 336 25.22 1.73 -0.46
CA GLU A 336 26.04 0.55 -0.74
C GLU A 336 27.09 0.78 -1.82
N LEU A 337 26.71 1.50 -2.88
CA LEU A 337 27.63 1.75 -4.00
C LEU A 337 28.41 3.06 -3.83
N ASN A 338 28.13 3.83 -2.76
CA ASN A 338 28.75 5.13 -2.50
C ASN A 338 28.67 6.10 -3.70
N ILE A 339 27.53 6.08 -4.41
CA ILE A 339 27.25 6.93 -5.58
C ILE A 339 26.30 8.06 -5.22
N SER A 340 26.22 9.09 -6.08
CA SER A 340 25.26 10.18 -5.84
C SER A 340 23.81 9.67 -5.82
N ARG A 341 22.95 10.30 -5.03
CA ARG A 341 21.53 9.98 -4.94
C ARG A 341 20.82 9.98 -6.31
N GLN A 342 21.18 10.91 -7.18
CA GLN A 342 20.62 10.97 -8.53
C GLN A 342 20.98 9.75 -9.36
N ARG A 343 22.26 9.29 -9.31
CA ARG A 343 22.68 8.06 -10.00
C ARG A 343 21.98 6.82 -9.44
N ALA A 344 21.88 6.72 -8.12
CA ALA A 344 21.14 5.64 -7.46
C ALA A 344 19.67 5.61 -7.87
N ALA A 345 19.01 6.77 -7.91
CA ALA A 345 17.62 6.88 -8.35
C ALA A 345 17.46 6.47 -9.82
N TRP A 346 18.36 6.83 -10.72
CA TRP A 346 18.32 6.40 -12.13
C TRP A 346 18.50 4.89 -12.29
N ILE A 347 19.39 4.26 -11.51
CA ILE A 347 19.56 2.80 -11.54
C ILE A 347 18.23 2.12 -11.21
N LEU A 348 17.62 2.52 -10.10
CA LEU A 348 16.33 1.92 -9.68
C LEU A 348 15.21 2.21 -10.66
N THR A 349 15.12 3.45 -11.16
CA THR A 349 14.14 3.84 -12.18
C THR A 349 14.25 2.93 -13.42
N SER A 350 15.46 2.70 -13.91
CA SER A 350 15.70 1.84 -15.08
C SER A 350 15.29 0.40 -14.84
N VAL A 351 15.63 -0.15 -13.66
CA VAL A 351 15.23 -1.52 -13.27
C VAL A 351 13.71 -1.63 -13.18
N CYS A 352 13.05 -0.69 -12.51
CA CYS A 352 11.59 -0.71 -12.34
C CYS A 352 10.85 -0.44 -13.65
N ALA A 353 11.35 0.48 -14.49
CA ALA A 353 10.76 0.73 -15.82
C ALA A 353 10.85 -0.51 -16.72
N LEU A 354 12.01 -1.19 -16.72
CA LEU A 354 12.17 -2.42 -17.48
C LEU A 354 11.21 -3.51 -16.98
N LEU A 355 11.15 -3.73 -15.66
CA LEU A 355 10.24 -4.71 -15.07
C LEU A 355 8.77 -4.35 -15.36
N SER A 356 8.39 -3.06 -15.30
CA SER A 356 7.03 -2.63 -15.60
C SER A 356 6.64 -2.86 -17.04
N VAL A 357 7.56 -2.70 -18.00
CA VAL A 357 7.32 -3.03 -19.42
C VAL A 357 7.05 -4.52 -19.56
N PHE A 358 7.87 -5.40 -19.01
CA PHE A 358 7.63 -6.85 -19.07
C PHE A 358 6.33 -7.27 -18.39
N CYS A 359 6.03 -6.72 -17.22
CA CYS A 359 4.78 -6.96 -16.51
C CYS A 359 3.57 -6.50 -17.35
N SER A 360 3.64 -5.30 -17.92
CA SER A 360 2.58 -4.75 -18.79
C SER A 360 2.32 -5.64 -20.02
N LEU A 361 3.39 -6.05 -20.69
CA LEU A 361 3.28 -6.92 -21.88
C LEU A 361 2.69 -8.30 -21.53
N SER A 362 2.94 -8.82 -20.34
CA SER A 362 2.44 -10.13 -19.92
C SER A 362 0.93 -10.20 -19.69
N VAL A 363 0.27 -9.05 -19.45
CA VAL A 363 -1.17 -9.02 -19.13
C VAL A 363 -2.04 -9.08 -20.39
N GLY A 364 -1.58 -8.54 -21.50
CA GLY A 364 -2.45 -8.42 -22.69
C GLY A 364 -1.79 -8.73 -24.01
N ALA A 365 -0.65 -8.11 -24.32
CA ALA A 365 -0.06 -8.16 -25.65
C ALA A 365 0.70 -9.48 -25.95
N TYR A 366 1.33 -10.08 -24.94
CA TYR A 366 2.15 -11.28 -25.07
C TYR A 366 1.80 -12.34 -24.02
N SER A 367 0.80 -13.16 -24.30
CA SER A 367 0.35 -14.26 -23.41
C SER A 367 1.41 -15.33 -23.13
N GLY A 368 2.51 -15.35 -23.87
CA GLY A 368 3.65 -16.26 -23.65
C GLY A 368 4.62 -15.81 -22.54
N LEU A 369 4.52 -14.57 -22.03
CA LEU A 369 5.31 -14.10 -20.89
C LEU A 369 4.71 -14.60 -19.56
N GLN A 370 4.86 -15.90 -19.33
CA GLN A 370 4.32 -16.59 -18.16
C GLN A 370 5.44 -17.25 -17.36
N LEU A 371 5.29 -17.25 -16.03
CA LEU A 371 6.10 -18.02 -15.11
C LEU A 371 5.18 -18.93 -14.28
N PHE A 372 5.45 -20.22 -14.26
CA PHE A 372 4.62 -21.22 -13.56
C PHE A 372 3.13 -21.20 -13.96
N GLY A 373 2.84 -20.87 -15.24
CA GLY A 373 1.47 -20.80 -15.76
C GLY A 373 0.69 -19.53 -15.42
N MET A 374 1.32 -18.55 -14.78
CA MET A 374 0.76 -17.23 -14.47
C MET A 374 1.42 -16.14 -15.32
N PRO A 375 0.69 -15.10 -15.78
CA PRO A 375 1.29 -13.91 -16.35
C PRO A 375 2.36 -13.32 -15.41
N LEU A 376 3.44 -12.77 -15.97
CA LEU A 376 4.56 -12.26 -15.14
C LEU A 376 4.10 -11.25 -14.08
N MET A 377 3.15 -10.39 -14.39
CA MET A 377 2.59 -9.44 -13.44
C MET A 377 1.90 -10.13 -12.26
N GLU A 378 1.08 -11.14 -12.53
CA GLU A 378 0.39 -11.92 -11.48
C GLU A 378 1.37 -12.75 -10.66
N PHE A 379 2.40 -13.30 -11.30
CA PHE A 379 3.47 -14.00 -10.59
C PHE A 379 4.24 -13.07 -9.65
N CYS A 380 4.56 -11.84 -10.08
CA CYS A 380 5.22 -10.84 -9.23
C CYS A 380 4.34 -10.45 -8.03
N ASP A 381 3.04 -10.28 -8.23
CA ASP A 381 2.09 -10.00 -7.13
C ASP A 381 2.01 -11.18 -6.18
N PHE A 382 1.81 -12.41 -6.68
CA PHE A 382 1.80 -13.63 -5.88
C PHE A 382 3.08 -13.77 -5.05
N LEU A 383 4.24 -13.67 -5.69
CA LEU A 383 5.54 -13.83 -5.05
C LEU A 383 5.73 -12.81 -3.92
N THR A 384 5.38 -11.56 -4.16
CA THR A 384 5.59 -10.49 -3.18
C THR A 384 4.52 -10.49 -2.10
N ALA A 385 3.25 -10.48 -2.45
CA ALA A 385 2.16 -10.33 -1.50
C ALA A 385 1.94 -11.57 -0.63
N GLN A 386 2.09 -12.77 -1.22
CA GLN A 386 1.81 -14.02 -0.49
C GLN A 386 3.04 -14.65 0.16
N LEU A 387 4.24 -14.40 -0.36
CA LEU A 387 5.43 -15.04 0.18
C LEU A 387 6.40 -14.04 0.82
N MET A 388 6.86 -13.04 0.07
CA MET A 388 7.97 -12.18 0.53
C MET A 388 7.57 -11.22 1.65
N LEU A 389 6.40 -10.59 1.60
CA LEU A 389 5.91 -9.68 2.65
C LEU A 389 5.69 -10.41 3.98
N PRO A 390 4.92 -11.52 4.03
CA PRO A 390 4.78 -12.27 5.27
C PRO A 390 6.10 -12.84 5.78
N ALA A 391 6.99 -13.32 4.89
CA ALA A 391 8.31 -13.82 5.29
C ALA A 391 9.17 -12.72 5.92
N GLY A 392 9.19 -11.52 5.33
CA GLY A 392 9.92 -10.37 5.87
C GLY A 392 9.43 -9.98 7.27
N ALA A 393 8.11 -9.91 7.46
CA ALA A 393 7.49 -9.59 8.75
C ALA A 393 7.74 -10.71 9.78
N PHE A 394 7.64 -11.98 9.37
CA PHE A 394 7.96 -13.14 10.22
C PHE A 394 9.40 -13.09 10.73
N LEU A 395 10.35 -12.95 9.81
CA LEU A 395 11.77 -12.91 10.14
C LEU A 395 12.12 -11.71 11.02
N THR A 396 11.51 -10.55 10.77
CA THR A 396 11.65 -9.36 11.62
C THR A 396 11.17 -9.63 13.04
N SER A 397 10.01 -10.27 13.19
CA SER A 397 9.44 -10.59 14.50
C SER A 397 10.28 -11.63 15.26
N ILE A 398 10.79 -12.65 14.56
CA ILE A 398 11.70 -13.66 15.14
C ILE A 398 13.02 -12.98 15.58
N MET A 399 13.60 -12.13 14.73
CA MET A 399 14.83 -11.43 15.06
C MET A 399 14.68 -10.58 16.33
N LEU A 400 13.67 -9.72 16.41
CA LEU A 400 13.47 -8.82 17.55
C LEU A 400 12.99 -9.56 18.81
N GLY A 401 12.18 -10.59 18.66
CA GLY A 401 11.60 -11.33 19.79
C GLY A 401 12.57 -12.31 20.46
N TRP A 402 13.56 -12.82 19.72
CA TRP A 402 14.37 -13.96 20.18
C TRP A 402 15.88 -13.72 20.11
N PHE A 403 16.38 -12.90 19.20
CA PHE A 403 17.81 -12.81 18.93
C PHE A 403 18.44 -11.46 19.31
N VAL A 404 17.68 -10.37 19.29
CA VAL A 404 18.19 -9.06 19.68
C VAL A 404 18.13 -8.91 21.22
N SER A 405 19.13 -8.24 21.80
CA SER A 405 19.16 -8.04 23.24
C SER A 405 17.92 -7.27 23.73
N LYS A 406 17.24 -7.81 24.74
CA LYS A 406 16.02 -7.22 25.29
C LYS A 406 16.24 -5.81 25.86
N SER A 407 17.44 -5.52 26.37
CA SER A 407 17.81 -4.18 26.86
C SER A 407 17.79 -3.16 25.73
N LEU A 408 18.46 -3.45 24.61
CA LEU A 408 18.49 -2.57 23.42
C LEU A 408 17.07 -2.31 22.91
N VAL A 409 16.29 -3.37 22.72
CA VAL A 409 14.90 -3.27 22.23
C VAL A 409 14.03 -2.47 23.19
N LYS A 410 14.21 -2.67 24.51
CA LYS A 410 13.48 -1.92 25.55
C LYS A 410 13.84 -0.43 25.51
N ASP A 411 15.13 -0.11 25.49
CA ASP A 411 15.59 1.28 25.54
C ASP A 411 15.13 2.07 24.31
N GLU A 412 15.20 1.44 23.14
CA GLU A 412 14.74 2.05 21.89
C GLU A 412 13.19 2.17 21.86
N PHE A 413 12.44 1.13 22.27
CA PHE A 413 10.98 1.18 22.31
C PHE A 413 10.47 2.22 23.30
N THR A 414 11.03 2.24 24.53
CA THR A 414 10.59 3.14 25.59
C THR A 414 11.10 4.57 25.43
N ASN A 415 11.86 4.85 24.37
CA ASN A 415 12.47 6.17 24.17
C ASN A 415 13.26 6.61 25.43
N GLN A 416 14.17 5.73 25.88
CA GLN A 416 14.98 5.90 27.09
C GLN A 416 14.14 6.08 28.38
N GLY A 417 13.00 5.41 28.46
CA GLY A 417 12.15 5.37 29.64
C GLY A 417 11.00 6.39 29.66
N THR A 418 10.79 7.16 28.60
CA THR A 418 9.64 8.08 28.49
C THR A 418 8.31 7.38 28.23
N VAL A 419 8.33 6.15 27.70
CA VAL A 419 7.15 5.32 27.45
C VAL A 419 7.02 4.24 28.52
N SER A 420 5.80 3.98 28.98
CA SER A 420 5.51 3.00 30.02
C SER A 420 5.99 1.59 29.66
N LEU A 421 6.61 0.93 30.64
CA LEU A 421 7.08 -0.46 30.55
C LEU A 421 5.96 -1.48 30.30
N VAL A 422 4.71 -1.13 30.63
CA VAL A 422 3.56 -2.01 30.38
C VAL A 422 3.37 -2.18 28.88
N PHE A 423 3.39 -1.10 28.10
CA PHE A 423 3.29 -1.15 26.65
C PHE A 423 4.43 -1.93 26.01
N PHE A 424 5.64 -1.78 26.51
CA PHE A 424 6.78 -2.58 26.08
C PHE A 424 6.56 -4.08 26.31
N ARG A 425 6.07 -4.49 27.49
CA ARG A 425 5.84 -5.91 27.80
C ARG A 425 4.80 -6.52 26.87
N VAL A 426 3.68 -5.82 26.64
CA VAL A 426 2.61 -6.26 25.74
C VAL A 426 3.14 -6.38 24.33
N TRP A 427 3.78 -5.33 23.80
CA TRP A 427 4.35 -5.33 22.45
C TRP A 427 5.38 -6.45 22.26
N HIS A 428 6.31 -6.60 23.20
CA HIS A 428 7.36 -7.62 23.12
C HIS A 428 6.79 -9.05 23.16
N PHE A 429 5.76 -9.29 23.98
CA PHE A 429 5.06 -10.57 23.99
C PHE A 429 4.37 -10.83 22.63
N THR A 430 3.68 -9.84 22.09
CA THR A 430 2.99 -9.93 20.79
C THR A 430 3.97 -10.24 19.66
N ILE A 431 5.08 -9.49 19.56
CA ILE A 431 6.10 -9.71 18.53
C ILE A 431 6.80 -11.05 18.69
N ARG A 432 7.01 -11.50 19.92
CA ARG A 432 7.71 -12.75 20.18
C ARG A 432 6.89 -14.00 19.89
N PHE A 433 5.58 -13.98 20.14
CA PHE A 433 4.74 -15.17 20.08
C PHE A 433 3.55 -15.04 19.13
N ILE A 434 2.79 -13.94 19.21
CA ILE A 434 1.52 -13.81 18.49
C ILE A 434 1.77 -13.56 17.01
N VAL A 435 2.60 -12.59 16.67
CA VAL A 435 2.89 -12.24 15.25
C VAL A 435 3.47 -13.42 14.48
N PRO A 436 4.52 -14.14 14.96
CA PRO A 436 5.03 -15.30 14.24
C PRO A 436 3.99 -16.41 14.06
N LEU A 437 3.18 -16.68 15.09
CA LEU A 437 2.13 -17.68 15.02
C LEU A 437 1.08 -17.32 13.95
N CYS A 438 0.60 -16.09 13.96
CA CYS A 438 -0.39 -15.62 12.99
C CYS A 438 0.14 -15.67 11.55
N ILE A 439 1.41 -15.28 11.32
CA ILE A 439 2.02 -15.37 9.98
C ILE A 439 2.19 -16.83 9.56
N LEU A 440 2.56 -17.72 10.48
CA LEU A 440 2.63 -19.14 10.19
C LEU A 440 1.26 -19.69 9.77
N LEU A 441 0.17 -19.29 10.43
CA LEU A 441 -1.18 -19.68 10.05
C LEU A 441 -1.55 -19.18 8.64
N ILE A 442 -1.15 -17.95 8.28
CA ILE A 442 -1.33 -17.44 6.91
C ILE A 442 -0.62 -18.37 5.90
N PHE A 443 0.64 -18.72 6.16
CA PHE A 443 1.38 -19.61 5.25
C PHE A 443 0.73 -20.98 5.13
N LEU A 444 0.31 -21.59 6.25
CA LEU A 444 -0.35 -22.90 6.24
C LEU A 444 -1.65 -22.88 5.42
N HIS A 445 -2.43 -21.80 5.56
CA HIS A 445 -3.64 -21.60 4.77
C HIS A 445 -3.35 -21.39 3.27
N GLN A 446 -2.35 -20.57 2.94
CA GLN A 446 -1.98 -20.31 1.54
C GLN A 446 -1.48 -21.56 0.81
N PHE A 447 -0.83 -22.46 1.54
CA PHE A 447 -0.38 -23.76 0.99
C PHE A 447 -1.45 -24.86 1.05
N GLY A 448 -2.68 -24.53 1.47
CA GLY A 448 -3.79 -25.50 1.53
C GLY A 448 -3.59 -26.60 2.57
N ILE A 449 -2.81 -26.33 3.64
CA ILE A 449 -2.57 -27.26 4.75
C ILE A 449 -3.64 -27.11 5.83
N LEU A 450 -4.24 -25.91 5.92
CA LEU A 450 -5.35 -25.56 6.82
C LEU A 450 -6.57 -25.15 6.03
#